data_b11a3d483da6e648d9761061b0df8560
#
_entry.id   b11a3d483da6e648d9761061b0df8560
#
_cell.length_a   1.000
_cell.length_b   1.000
_cell.length_c   1.000
_cell.angle_alpha   90.00
_cell.angle_beta   90.00
_cell.angle_gamma   90.00
#
_symmetry.space_group_name_H-M   'P 1'
#
loop_
_entity.id
_entity.type
_entity.pdbx_description
1 polymer ?
#
loop_
_entity_poly.entity_id
_entity_poly.type
_entity_poly.pdbx_seq_one_letter_code
_entity_poly.pdbx_strand_id
1 'polypeptide(L)'
;MPMLAPGHRSPGRHLVVLGFLVAGLVAGCGSSPVAGPVAAGSTQRVGETTYPVRDRRPAPDLSGTTLDGRLLSLRTLGPAVVVVINVWASWCGPCRTESPVLASEARALQGHGVRFLGLDEEDRTAAARAYAVSAGEIYPSLVDHDGALLRRLTLLPPQGIPSTLVLDSSGRVAARVIGMVTRAQLQRIVTSLEPAG
;
A
#
# COMPACT_ATOMS: atom_id res chain seq x y z
N MET A 1 -52.85 11.68 -31.49
CA MET A 1 -53.24 10.87 -32.67
C MET A 1 -52.13 9.87 -32.93
N PRO A 2 -52.46 8.59 -32.98
CA PRO A 2 -51.52 7.48 -32.98
C PRO A 2 -51.22 6.98 -34.39
N MET A 3 -50.09 6.35 -34.59
CA MET A 3 -49.95 5.37 -35.67
C MET A 3 -49.21 4.12 -35.18
N LEU A 4 -49.98 3.04 -35.23
CA LEU A 4 -49.57 1.67 -34.98
C LEU A 4 -48.78 1.08 -36.15
N ALA A 5 -48.00 0.11 -35.81
CA ALA A 5 -47.14 -0.80 -36.53
C ALA A 5 -47.64 -1.59 -37.68
N PRO A 6 -47.23 -2.69 -38.23
CA PRO A 6 -47.50 -4.02 -37.70
C PRO A 6 -46.31 -5.00 -37.74
N GLY A 7 -46.51 -6.12 -37.05
CA GLY A 7 -45.60 -7.20 -36.88
C GLY A 7 -45.43 -8.14 -38.08
N HIS A 8 -44.30 -8.86 -38.04
CA HIS A 8 -44.07 -10.03 -38.90
C HIS A 8 -43.78 -11.26 -38.03
N ARG A 9 -44.74 -12.21 -38.10
CA ARG A 9 -44.55 -13.61 -37.69
C ARG A 9 -44.01 -14.39 -38.87
N SER A 10 -43.08 -15.29 -38.70
CA SER A 10 -42.79 -16.38 -39.63
C SER A 10 -42.47 -17.66 -38.87
N PRO A 11 -42.87 -18.80 -39.43
CA PRO A 11 -43.12 -20.02 -38.69
C PRO A 11 -41.91 -20.99 -38.69
N GLY A 12 -42.06 -21.95 -37.80
CA GLY A 12 -41.07 -22.98 -37.50
C GLY A 12 -40.76 -23.96 -38.63
N ARG A 13 -39.63 -24.59 -38.49
CA ARG A 13 -39.35 -25.89 -39.14
C ARG A 13 -38.65 -26.78 -38.12
N HIS A 14 -39.40 -27.79 -37.69
CA HIS A 14 -38.86 -28.96 -36.99
C HIS A 14 -37.99 -29.77 -37.95
N LEU A 15 -36.77 -30.06 -37.57
CA LEU A 15 -36.00 -31.12 -38.20
C LEU A 15 -35.50 -32.06 -37.10
N VAL A 16 -36.15 -33.20 -37.06
CA VAL A 16 -35.70 -34.39 -36.29
C VAL A 16 -34.65 -35.08 -37.12
N VAL A 17 -33.47 -35.28 -36.57
CA VAL A 17 -32.53 -36.25 -37.15
C VAL A 17 -31.99 -37.13 -36.03
N LEU A 18 -32.24 -38.38 -36.30
CA LEU A 18 -31.95 -39.61 -35.57
C LEU A 18 -30.44 -39.88 -35.41
N GLY A 19 -30.11 -40.42 -34.29
CA GLY A 19 -29.02 -41.19 -33.78
C GLY A 19 -27.81 -41.57 -34.65
N PHE A 20 -26.67 -41.55 -33.93
CA PHE A 20 -25.65 -42.60 -34.10
C PHE A 20 -24.83 -42.67 -32.80
N LEU A 21 -25.03 -43.80 -32.11
CA LEU A 21 -24.16 -44.26 -31.03
C LEU A 21 -22.86 -44.77 -31.64
N VAL A 22 -21.74 -44.13 -31.36
CA VAL A 22 -20.42 -44.68 -31.58
C VAL A 22 -19.70 -44.70 -30.24
N ALA A 23 -19.60 -45.88 -29.65
CA ALA A 23 -18.75 -46.14 -28.51
C ALA A 23 -17.27 -46.25 -29.01
N GLY A 24 -16.50 -45.19 -28.74
CA GLY A 24 -15.04 -45.16 -28.95
C GLY A 24 -14.31 -45.20 -27.63
N LEU A 25 -13.78 -46.35 -27.23
CA LEU A 25 -12.75 -46.41 -26.19
C LEU A 25 -11.48 -45.72 -26.73
N VAL A 26 -11.17 -44.56 -26.19
CA VAL A 26 -9.85 -43.95 -26.37
C VAL A 26 -9.15 -44.01 -25.03
N ALA A 27 -8.16 -44.89 -24.92
CA ALA A 27 -7.19 -44.88 -23.85
C ALA A 27 -6.36 -43.57 -23.97
N GLY A 28 -6.71 -42.55 -23.21
CA GLY A 28 -5.99 -41.29 -23.15
C GLY A 28 -4.85 -41.40 -22.14
N CYS A 29 -3.62 -41.38 -22.61
CA CYS A 29 -2.43 -41.16 -21.82
C CYS A 29 -2.61 -39.85 -21.03
N GLY A 30 -2.65 -39.94 -19.69
CA GLY A 30 -2.67 -38.81 -18.81
C GLY A 30 -1.38 -38.00 -18.88
N SER A 31 -1.40 -36.94 -19.67
CA SER A 31 -0.38 -35.90 -19.55
C SER A 31 -0.76 -35.01 -18.37
N SER A 32 -0.17 -35.25 -17.20
CA SER A 32 -0.21 -34.34 -16.08
C SER A 32 0.38 -32.99 -16.52
N PRO A 33 -0.31 -31.87 -16.37
CA PRO A 33 0.33 -30.57 -16.56
C PRO A 33 1.39 -30.41 -15.48
N VAL A 34 2.66 -30.42 -15.88
CA VAL A 34 3.75 -29.95 -15.04
C VAL A 34 3.49 -28.46 -14.82
N ALA A 35 2.92 -28.13 -13.66
CA ALA A 35 2.87 -26.76 -13.18
C ALA A 35 4.31 -26.33 -12.88
N GLY A 36 4.96 -25.71 -13.88
CA GLY A 36 6.19 -24.98 -13.65
C GLY A 36 5.95 -23.89 -12.58
N PRO A 37 6.97 -23.53 -11.80
CA PRO A 37 6.82 -22.45 -10.84
C PRO A 37 6.49 -21.18 -11.63
N VAL A 38 5.23 -20.76 -11.61
CA VAL A 38 4.84 -19.41 -11.98
C VAL A 38 5.63 -18.52 -11.05
N ALA A 39 6.61 -17.80 -11.60
CA ALA A 39 7.24 -16.71 -10.89
C ALA A 39 6.11 -15.82 -10.38
N ALA A 40 5.89 -15.87 -9.07
CA ALA A 40 4.92 -15.04 -8.39
C ALA A 40 5.38 -13.60 -8.60
N GLY A 41 4.86 -12.96 -9.62
CA GLY A 41 4.90 -11.51 -9.72
C GLY A 41 4.37 -11.02 -8.38
N SER A 42 5.18 -10.29 -7.63
CA SER A 42 4.84 -9.79 -6.30
C SER A 42 3.74 -8.75 -6.43
N THR A 43 2.50 -9.19 -6.60
CA THR A 43 1.34 -8.36 -6.38
C THR A 43 1.37 -7.98 -4.90
N GLN A 44 1.85 -6.78 -4.62
CA GLN A 44 1.88 -6.25 -3.26
C GLN A 44 0.43 -6.12 -2.79
N ARG A 45 0.02 -7.05 -1.94
CA ARG A 45 -1.37 -7.11 -1.46
C ARG A 45 -1.64 -5.92 -0.55
N VAL A 46 -2.80 -5.29 -0.75
CA VAL A 46 -3.35 -4.31 0.19
C VAL A 46 -3.47 -4.96 1.57
N GLY A 47 -3.15 -4.20 2.63
CA GLY A 47 -3.22 -4.65 4.00
C GLY A 47 -1.86 -4.70 4.71
N GLU A 48 -1.86 -5.29 5.89
CA GLU A 48 -0.70 -5.36 6.78
C GLU A 48 0.16 -6.60 6.50
N THR A 49 1.47 -6.40 6.58
CA THR A 49 2.47 -7.48 6.61
C THR A 49 3.49 -7.17 7.71
N THR A 50 3.71 -8.09 8.62
CA THR A 50 4.79 -8.02 9.63
C THR A 50 5.92 -8.95 9.25
N TYR A 51 7.15 -8.58 9.57
CA TYR A 51 8.35 -9.33 9.24
C TYR A 51 9.03 -9.84 10.52
N PRO A 52 9.25 -11.16 10.65
CA PRO A 52 10.08 -11.69 11.73
C PRO A 52 11.51 -11.14 11.61
N VAL A 53 12.23 -11.03 12.72
CA VAL A 53 13.54 -10.34 12.80
C VAL A 53 14.53 -10.79 11.70
N ARG A 54 14.58 -12.09 11.41
CA ARG A 54 15.47 -12.66 10.38
C ARG A 54 15.16 -12.20 8.95
N ASP A 55 13.90 -11.80 8.69
CA ASP A 55 13.40 -11.43 7.36
C ASP A 55 13.32 -9.91 7.16
N ARG A 56 13.62 -9.13 8.22
CA ARG A 56 13.62 -7.66 8.15
C ARG A 56 14.77 -7.17 7.29
N ARG A 57 14.46 -6.33 6.31
CA ARG A 57 15.45 -5.70 5.43
C ARG A 57 15.76 -4.29 5.90
N PRO A 58 17.01 -3.80 5.76
CA PRO A 58 17.33 -2.40 6.03
C PRO A 58 16.46 -1.49 5.16
N ALA A 59 15.92 -0.43 5.75
CA ALA A 59 15.31 0.64 4.98
C ALA A 59 16.40 1.37 4.18
N PRO A 60 16.12 1.81 2.94
CA PRO A 60 17.03 2.68 2.22
C PRO A 60 17.18 4.01 2.96
N ASP A 61 18.29 4.68 2.76
CA ASP A 61 18.45 6.05 3.26
C ASP A 61 17.53 6.97 2.45
N LEU A 62 16.59 7.61 3.14
CA LEU A 62 15.71 8.63 2.57
C LEU A 62 16.26 9.98 3.02
N SER A 63 16.62 10.82 2.07
CA SER A 63 17.13 12.16 2.35
C SER A 63 16.63 13.14 1.30
N GLY A 64 16.34 14.35 1.75
CA GLY A 64 15.79 15.40 0.87
C GLY A 64 15.41 16.65 1.65
N THR A 65 14.72 17.53 0.96
CA THR A 65 14.13 18.74 1.55
C THR A 65 12.76 18.43 2.13
N THR A 66 12.50 18.91 3.33
CA THR A 66 11.20 18.80 3.99
C THR A 66 10.23 19.88 3.51
N LEU A 67 8.95 19.71 3.80
CA LEU A 67 7.91 20.72 3.49
C LEU A 67 8.23 22.11 4.06
N ASP A 68 8.95 22.21 5.18
CA ASP A 68 9.37 23.48 5.78
C ASP A 68 10.74 23.98 5.25
N GLY A 69 11.31 23.31 4.24
CA GLY A 69 12.52 23.74 3.53
C GLY A 69 13.84 23.32 4.15
N ARG A 70 13.84 22.50 5.22
CA ARG A 70 15.07 21.98 5.85
C ARG A 70 15.57 20.74 5.15
N LEU A 71 16.88 20.50 5.18
CA LEU A 71 17.45 19.22 4.77
C LEU A 71 17.27 18.19 5.90
N LEU A 72 16.79 17.02 5.57
CA LEU A 72 16.59 15.92 6.51
C LEU A 72 17.00 14.61 5.85
N SER A 73 17.58 13.72 6.65
CA SER A 73 17.82 12.33 6.29
C SER A 73 17.18 11.42 7.34
N LEU A 74 16.68 10.28 6.93
CA LEU A 74 16.20 9.25 7.85
C LEU A 74 17.24 8.93 8.95
N ARG A 75 18.53 8.95 8.60
CA ARG A 75 19.62 8.71 9.53
C ARG A 75 19.78 9.82 10.60
N THR A 76 19.32 11.03 10.31
CA THR A 76 19.45 12.20 11.18
C THR A 76 18.18 12.50 12.00
N LEU A 77 17.16 11.64 11.92
CA LEU A 77 15.96 11.77 12.77
C LEU A 77 16.26 11.65 14.27
N GLY A 78 17.48 11.25 14.60
CA GLY A 78 17.91 11.02 15.97
C GLY A 78 17.62 9.60 16.45
N PRO A 79 18.05 9.26 17.68
CA PRO A 79 17.83 7.94 18.22
C PRO A 79 16.33 7.64 18.35
N ALA A 80 15.94 6.47 17.90
CA ALA A 80 14.58 5.99 17.96
C ALA A 80 14.55 4.48 18.23
N VAL A 81 13.52 4.04 18.93
CA VAL A 81 13.20 2.62 19.08
C VAL A 81 12.39 2.17 17.87
N VAL A 82 11.51 3.05 17.37
CA VAL A 82 10.64 2.80 16.22
C VAL A 82 10.60 4.03 15.32
N VAL A 83 10.66 3.82 14.00
CA VAL A 83 10.40 4.87 13.02
C VAL A 83 9.18 4.50 12.19
N VAL A 84 8.18 5.39 12.13
CA VAL A 84 6.99 5.26 11.30
C VAL A 84 7.17 6.17 10.08
N ILE A 85 7.20 5.58 8.88
CA ILE A 85 7.28 6.32 7.61
C ILE A 85 5.93 6.19 6.92
N ASN A 86 5.23 7.30 6.72
CA ASN A 86 3.96 7.35 6.00
C ASN A 86 4.13 8.02 4.64
N VAL A 87 3.70 7.36 3.58
CA VAL A 87 3.69 7.91 2.21
C VAL A 87 2.30 8.44 1.91
N TRP A 88 2.23 9.70 1.54
CA TRP A 88 0.98 10.43 1.40
C TRP A 88 1.06 11.55 0.37
N ALA A 89 -0.08 12.14 0.02
CA ALA A 89 -0.17 13.37 -0.74
C ALA A 89 -1.43 14.17 -0.33
N SER A 90 -1.42 15.49 -0.49
CA SER A 90 -2.55 16.35 -0.12
C SER A 90 -3.80 16.11 -0.97
N TRP A 91 -3.63 15.66 -2.20
CA TRP A 91 -4.71 15.32 -3.14
C TRP A 91 -5.29 13.91 -2.91
N CYS A 92 -4.65 13.07 -2.09
CA CYS A 92 -5.07 11.71 -1.82
C CYS A 92 -6.20 11.66 -0.79
N GLY A 93 -7.41 11.32 -1.19
CA GLY A 93 -8.57 11.25 -0.30
C GLY A 93 -8.40 10.31 0.91
N PRO A 94 -8.00 9.04 0.70
CA PRO A 94 -7.72 8.11 1.80
C PRO A 94 -6.60 8.59 2.75
N CYS A 95 -5.54 9.25 2.23
CA CYS A 95 -4.48 9.82 3.05
C CYS A 95 -5.04 10.89 4.01
N ARG A 96 -5.95 11.72 3.51
CA ARG A 96 -6.63 12.73 4.31
C ARG A 96 -7.51 12.13 5.41
N THR A 97 -8.04 10.95 5.20
CA THR A 97 -8.86 10.22 6.19
C THR A 97 -7.99 9.63 7.31
N GLU A 98 -6.79 9.14 7.02
CA GLU A 98 -5.91 8.55 8.03
C GLU A 98 -5.06 9.59 8.79
N SER A 99 -4.77 10.74 8.18
CA SER A 99 -3.86 11.76 8.72
C SER A 99 -4.18 12.20 10.16
N PRO A 100 -5.45 12.38 10.59
CA PRO A 100 -5.76 12.69 11.99
C PRO A 100 -5.32 11.59 12.96
N VAL A 101 -5.35 10.34 12.53
CA VAL A 101 -4.87 9.20 13.34
C VAL A 101 -3.37 9.31 13.51
N LEU A 102 -2.62 9.48 12.41
CA LEU A 102 -1.17 9.62 12.45
C LEU A 102 -0.71 10.82 13.27
N ALA A 103 -1.35 11.98 13.10
CA ALA A 103 -1.06 13.19 13.86
C ALA A 103 -1.32 12.99 15.37
N SER A 104 -2.39 12.30 15.73
CA SER A 104 -2.71 11.98 17.12
C SER A 104 -1.71 11.02 17.73
N GLU A 105 -1.34 9.94 17.01
CA GLU A 105 -0.36 8.97 17.49
C GLU A 105 1.04 9.58 17.59
N ALA A 106 1.43 10.44 16.65
CA ALA A 106 2.70 11.15 16.71
C ALA A 106 2.82 12.01 17.98
N ARG A 107 1.73 12.65 18.40
CA ARG A 107 1.66 13.41 19.68
C ARG A 107 1.73 12.48 20.89
N ALA A 108 0.93 11.42 20.89
CA ALA A 108 0.85 10.49 22.01
C ALA A 108 2.18 9.77 22.26
N LEU A 109 2.92 9.47 21.18
CA LEU A 109 4.19 8.74 21.24
C LEU A 109 5.41 9.66 21.28
N GLN A 110 5.21 10.98 21.31
CA GLN A 110 6.28 11.94 21.46
C GLN A 110 7.02 11.72 22.80
N GLY A 111 8.34 11.56 22.73
CA GLY A 111 9.15 11.24 23.93
C GLY A 111 9.29 9.75 24.25
N HIS A 112 8.51 8.88 23.63
CA HIS A 112 8.56 7.43 23.85
C HIS A 112 9.48 6.67 22.86
N GLY A 113 10.46 7.36 22.27
CA GLY A 113 11.39 6.70 21.34
C GLY A 113 10.80 6.42 19.96
N VAL A 114 9.59 6.89 19.66
CA VAL A 114 8.97 6.76 18.34
C VAL A 114 9.18 8.04 17.54
N ARG A 115 9.55 7.91 16.29
CA ARG A 115 9.70 9.01 15.33
C ARG A 115 8.78 8.79 14.14
N PHE A 116 8.17 9.87 13.66
CA PHE A 116 7.35 9.87 12.46
C PHE A 116 8.06 10.66 11.37
N LEU A 117 7.96 10.18 10.14
CA LEU A 117 8.45 10.81 8.92
C LEU A 117 7.39 10.66 7.84
N GLY A 118 6.94 11.76 7.27
CA GLY A 118 6.12 11.75 6.07
C GLY A 118 7.00 11.68 4.82
N LEU A 119 6.45 11.12 3.77
CA LEU A 119 6.96 11.21 2.39
C LEU A 119 5.82 11.75 1.53
N ASP A 120 5.92 13.02 1.15
CA ASP A 120 4.94 13.75 0.33
C ASP A 120 5.23 13.47 -1.15
N GLU A 121 4.44 12.59 -1.75
CA GLU A 121 4.68 11.98 -3.04
C GLU A 121 3.91 12.69 -4.16
N GLU A 122 4.63 13.10 -5.21
CA GLU A 122 4.07 13.71 -6.43
C GLU A 122 3.04 14.83 -6.16
N ASP A 123 3.35 15.71 -5.21
CA ASP A 123 2.47 16.80 -4.79
C ASP A 123 3.11 18.18 -5.04
N ARG A 124 2.27 19.20 -5.00
CA ARG A 124 2.73 20.59 -4.95
C ARG A 124 3.07 20.97 -3.51
N THR A 125 4.31 21.30 -3.24
CA THR A 125 4.81 21.60 -1.88
C THR A 125 3.94 22.59 -1.13
N ALA A 126 3.38 23.62 -1.80
CA ALA A 126 2.50 24.59 -1.15
C ALA A 126 1.17 23.95 -0.69
N ALA A 127 0.60 23.05 -1.50
CA ALA A 127 -0.64 22.36 -1.14
C ALA A 127 -0.38 21.34 -0.02
N ALA A 128 0.69 20.55 -0.14
CA ALA A 128 1.11 19.59 0.88
C ALA A 128 1.36 20.29 2.22
N ARG A 129 2.10 21.41 2.24
CA ARG A 129 2.36 22.19 3.44
C ARG A 129 1.07 22.71 4.08
N ALA A 130 0.18 23.31 3.29
CA ALA A 130 -1.09 23.82 3.79
C ALA A 130 -1.94 22.69 4.40
N TYR A 131 -1.95 21.53 3.75
CA TYR A 131 -2.67 20.38 4.25
C TYR A 131 -2.05 19.85 5.55
N ALA A 132 -0.74 19.59 5.61
CA ALA A 132 -0.06 19.10 6.81
C ALA A 132 -0.34 19.98 8.04
N VAL A 133 -0.31 21.30 7.86
CA VAL A 133 -0.69 22.27 8.91
C VAL A 133 -2.15 22.09 9.33
N SER A 134 -3.07 21.99 8.37
CA SER A 134 -4.51 21.83 8.67
C SER A 134 -4.85 20.50 9.34
N ALA A 135 -4.12 19.44 9.00
CA ALA A 135 -4.24 18.12 9.60
C ALA A 135 -3.57 18.04 10.99
N GLY A 136 -2.84 19.07 11.38
CA GLY A 136 -2.12 19.12 12.65
C GLY A 136 -0.95 18.15 12.73
N GLU A 137 -0.29 17.85 11.61
CA GLU A 137 0.92 17.04 11.59
C GLU A 137 2.05 17.77 12.32
N ILE A 138 2.72 17.06 13.24
CA ILE A 138 3.82 17.60 14.05
C ILE A 138 5.18 16.99 13.68
N TYR A 139 5.20 16.15 12.68
CA TYR A 139 6.40 15.47 12.20
C TYR A 139 6.80 16.01 10.81
N PRO A 140 8.10 15.91 10.46
CA PRO A 140 8.57 16.37 9.16
C PRO A 140 8.08 15.46 8.04
N SER A 141 7.84 16.04 6.86
CA SER A 141 7.61 15.29 5.62
C SER A 141 8.65 15.68 4.58
N LEU A 142 9.34 14.68 4.00
CA LEU A 142 10.21 14.85 2.85
C LEU A 142 9.37 15.09 1.59
N VAL A 143 9.84 15.99 0.74
CA VAL A 143 9.23 16.25 -0.56
C VAL A 143 9.78 15.28 -1.60
N ASP A 144 8.90 14.56 -2.29
CA ASP A 144 9.22 13.57 -3.32
C ASP A 144 8.47 13.90 -4.63
N HIS A 145 8.82 15.00 -5.27
CA HIS A 145 8.11 15.53 -6.45
C HIS A 145 8.01 14.57 -7.62
N ASP A 146 8.98 13.70 -7.79
CA ASP A 146 9.08 12.78 -8.91
C ASP A 146 8.92 11.31 -8.50
N GLY A 147 8.55 11.03 -7.26
CA GLY A 147 8.39 9.68 -6.73
C GLY A 147 9.71 8.91 -6.58
N ALA A 148 10.86 9.58 -6.67
CA ALA A 148 12.17 8.93 -6.62
C ALA A 148 12.46 8.28 -5.26
N LEU A 149 12.04 8.90 -4.18
CA LEU A 149 12.21 8.36 -2.83
C LEU A 149 11.27 7.18 -2.58
N LEU A 150 10.00 7.29 -3.02
CA LEU A 150 9.06 6.18 -2.93
C LEU A 150 9.54 4.95 -3.70
N ARG A 151 10.07 5.12 -4.90
CA ARG A 151 10.64 4.01 -5.69
C ARG A 151 11.79 3.28 -5.01
N ARG A 152 12.50 3.92 -4.08
CA ARG A 152 13.54 3.28 -3.25
C ARG A 152 12.96 2.36 -2.18
N LEU A 153 11.70 2.59 -1.77
CA LEU A 153 10.98 1.78 -0.80
C LEU A 153 10.38 0.54 -1.48
N THR A 154 11.22 -0.37 -1.95
CA THR A 154 10.85 -1.54 -2.78
C THR A 154 9.81 -2.48 -2.15
N LEU A 155 9.53 -2.34 -0.86
CA LEU A 155 8.46 -3.06 -0.16
C LEU A 155 7.09 -2.39 -0.34
N LEU A 156 7.03 -1.19 -0.91
CA LEU A 156 5.80 -0.48 -1.23
C LEU A 156 5.56 -0.46 -2.74
N PRO A 157 4.30 -0.44 -3.20
CA PRO A 157 4.00 -0.27 -4.62
C PRO A 157 4.37 1.16 -5.07
N PRO A 158 4.83 1.35 -6.32
CA PRO A 158 5.33 2.64 -6.81
C PRO A 158 4.32 3.79 -6.79
N GLN A 159 3.03 3.49 -6.72
CA GLN A 159 1.93 4.47 -6.67
C GLN A 159 0.94 4.12 -5.55
N GLY A 160 1.40 3.38 -4.54
CA GLY A 160 0.56 2.89 -3.46
C GLY A 160 0.47 3.86 -2.30
N ILE A 161 -0.38 4.85 -2.38
CA ILE A 161 -0.68 5.76 -1.28
C ILE A 161 -2.15 5.63 -0.81
N PRO A 162 -2.42 5.74 0.49
CA PRO A 162 -1.43 5.79 1.57
C PRO A 162 -0.72 4.45 1.76
N SER A 163 0.50 4.52 2.25
CA SER A 163 1.24 3.34 2.72
C SER A 163 2.11 3.71 3.90
N THR A 164 2.27 2.77 4.82
CA THR A 164 3.09 2.98 6.02
C THR A 164 4.13 1.89 6.15
N LEU A 165 5.39 2.27 6.40
CA LEU A 165 6.45 1.38 6.87
C LEU A 165 6.75 1.67 8.33
N VAL A 166 7.01 0.60 9.09
CA VAL A 166 7.47 0.72 10.47
C VAL A 166 8.83 0.04 10.58
N LEU A 167 9.81 0.81 11.05
CA LEU A 167 11.19 0.36 11.22
C LEU A 167 11.46 0.08 12.69
N ASP A 168 12.27 -0.94 12.96
CA ASP A 168 12.81 -1.21 14.29
C ASP A 168 14.01 -0.30 14.64
N SER A 169 14.53 -0.45 15.84
CA SER A 169 15.68 0.33 16.37
C SER A 169 16.97 0.17 15.56
N SER A 170 17.07 -0.86 14.74
CA SER A 170 18.20 -1.08 13.83
C SER A 170 17.97 -0.50 12.43
N GLY A 171 16.86 0.20 12.22
CA GLY A 171 16.47 0.79 10.93
C GLY A 171 16.02 -0.24 9.89
N ARG A 172 15.58 -1.42 10.33
CA ARG A 172 15.08 -2.49 9.45
C ARG A 172 13.56 -2.48 9.43
N VAL A 173 12.98 -2.76 8.26
CA VAL A 173 11.52 -2.78 8.10
C VAL A 173 10.92 -3.96 8.87
N ALA A 174 10.17 -3.66 9.92
CA ALA A 174 9.48 -4.62 10.76
C ALA A 174 8.04 -4.85 10.32
N ALA A 175 7.40 -3.83 9.75
CA ALA A 175 6.05 -3.97 9.21
C ALA A 175 5.83 -3.01 8.04
N ARG A 176 4.86 -3.36 7.19
CA ARG A 176 4.27 -2.46 6.19
C ARG A 176 2.76 -2.55 6.24
N VAL A 177 2.10 -1.44 5.95
CA VAL A 177 0.67 -1.38 5.67
C VAL A 177 0.48 -0.72 4.31
N ILE A 178 -0.21 -1.38 3.38
CA ILE A 178 -0.60 -0.83 2.08
C ILE A 178 -2.09 -0.50 2.15
N GLY A 179 -2.44 0.74 1.95
CA GLY A 179 -3.74 1.32 2.28
C GLY A 179 -3.70 2.04 3.63
N MET A 180 -4.85 2.53 4.08
CA MET A 180 -4.97 3.28 5.33
C MET A 180 -4.56 2.44 6.55
N VAL A 181 -3.74 3.02 7.41
CA VAL A 181 -3.43 2.44 8.72
C VAL A 181 -4.42 2.90 9.77
N THR A 182 -4.93 1.96 10.56
CA THR A 182 -5.78 2.28 11.71
C THR A 182 -4.95 2.51 12.98
N ARG A 183 -5.52 3.25 13.94
CA ARG A 183 -4.92 3.44 15.27
C ARG A 183 -4.51 2.10 15.91
N ALA A 184 -5.43 1.16 15.94
CA ALA A 184 -5.19 -0.15 16.58
C ALA A 184 -4.07 -0.94 15.90
N GLN A 185 -3.97 -0.88 14.56
CA GLN A 185 -2.87 -1.50 13.83
C GLN A 185 -1.54 -0.84 14.17
N LEU A 186 -1.47 0.49 14.11
CA LEU A 186 -0.24 1.23 14.37
C LEU A 186 0.26 0.98 15.80
N GLN A 187 -0.62 1.10 16.80
CA GLN A 187 -0.28 0.85 18.21
C GLN A 187 0.22 -0.58 18.43
N ARG A 188 -0.46 -1.59 17.89
CA ARG A 188 -0.04 -2.99 18.00
C ARG A 188 1.35 -3.22 17.39
N ILE A 189 1.61 -2.65 16.21
CA ILE A 189 2.92 -2.78 15.55
C ILE A 189 4.00 -2.10 16.40
N VAL A 190 3.78 -0.85 16.83
CA VAL A 190 4.75 -0.09 17.62
C VAL A 190 5.07 -0.81 18.93
N THR A 191 4.04 -1.20 19.70
CA THR A 191 4.22 -1.92 20.98
C THR A 191 4.98 -3.24 20.80
N SER A 192 4.80 -3.93 19.68
CA SER A 192 5.54 -5.17 19.41
C SER A 192 7.05 -4.97 19.17
N LEU A 193 7.48 -3.73 18.98
CA LEU A 193 8.88 -3.35 18.69
C LEU A 193 9.56 -2.64 19.87
N GLU A 194 8.79 -2.26 20.89
CA GLU A 194 9.34 -1.73 22.13
C GLU A 194 10.13 -2.83 22.86
N PRO A 195 11.28 -2.52 23.45
CA PRO A 195 11.98 -3.51 24.26
C PRO A 195 11.10 -3.95 25.42
N ALA A 196 11.05 -5.25 25.67
CA ALA A 196 10.42 -5.76 26.88
C ALA A 196 11.13 -5.12 28.08
N GLY A 197 10.39 -4.34 28.87
CA GLY A 197 10.88 -3.62 30.04
C GLY A 197 11.39 -4.56 31.14
#